data_8da878f29d518b99365d795b44084ed4
#
_entry.id   8da878f29d518b99365d795b44084ed4
#
_cell.length_a   1.000
_cell.length_b   1.000
_cell.length_c   1.000
_cell.angle_alpha   90.00
_cell.angle_beta   90.00
_cell.angle_gamma   90.00
#
_symmetry.space_group_name_H-M   'P 1'
#
loop_
_entity.id
_entity.type
_entity.pdbx_description
1 polymer ?
#
loop_
_entity_poly.entity_id
_entity_poly.type
_entity_poly.pdbx_seq_one_letter_code
_entity_poly.pdbx_strand_id
1 'polypeptide(L)'
;PGNALNAAQRYGEFVKLKIENMQEQHNSIIESNADIPAGKATPVVPQQKEAKEVAIISVAAGDGIKDMFLELHCDYVVSGGQTMNPSAEDIVQAIRDVNAKHAIILPNNSNIVMTAQQAAIILEDEIDVQVIPSKTIPQGLSACIMYNPEVSLTENLAEMNDAIANVKTGQVTFAIKDTNIDGVDIKANQYMALCEKEITAWVPSKIDALKETLNGLVDEDSEIITLIYGEYVTAEEVAEAETYVEEHFDAELECVDGKLPVYSFILGVE
;
A
#
# COMPACT_ATOMS: atom_id res chain seq x y z
N PRO A 1 4.17 -27.97 -21.42
CA PRO A 1 4.80 -26.63 -21.33
C PRO A 1 5.79 -26.40 -22.48
N GLY A 2 6.69 -27.37 -22.82
CA GLY A 2 7.75 -27.18 -23.81
C GLY A 2 7.28 -26.76 -25.20
N ASN A 3 6.18 -27.30 -25.71
CA ASN A 3 5.67 -26.93 -27.02
C ASN A 3 5.13 -25.50 -27.10
N ALA A 4 4.54 -25.00 -26.01
CA ALA A 4 4.06 -23.61 -25.92
C ALA A 4 5.22 -22.62 -25.89
N LEU A 5 6.29 -22.94 -25.14
CA LEU A 5 7.50 -22.13 -25.09
C LEU A 5 8.21 -22.08 -26.45
N ASN A 6 8.36 -23.23 -27.13
CA ASN A 6 8.96 -23.29 -28.47
C ASN A 6 8.15 -22.53 -29.52
N ALA A 7 6.83 -22.49 -29.39
CA ALA A 7 5.96 -21.73 -30.28
C ALA A 7 6.14 -20.21 -30.03
N ALA A 8 6.21 -19.79 -28.78
CA ALA A 8 6.36 -18.38 -28.41
C ALA A 8 7.78 -17.82 -28.75
N GLN A 9 8.84 -18.61 -28.65
CA GLN A 9 10.21 -18.23 -29.06
C GLN A 9 10.33 -17.82 -30.54
N ARG A 10 9.41 -18.24 -31.39
CA ARG A 10 9.40 -17.82 -32.81
C ARG A 10 9.03 -16.36 -33.01
N TYR A 11 8.47 -15.71 -31.98
CA TYR A 11 7.98 -14.33 -32.02
C TYR A 11 8.82 -13.34 -31.20
N GLY A 12 9.84 -13.82 -30.47
CA GLY A 12 10.75 -12.98 -29.69
C GLY A 12 11.48 -13.74 -28.60
N GLU A 13 12.39 -13.06 -27.91
CA GLU A 13 13.13 -13.60 -26.78
C GLU A 13 12.37 -13.34 -25.45
N PHE A 14 12.43 -14.31 -24.52
CA PHE A 14 11.83 -14.18 -23.21
C PHE A 14 12.73 -13.34 -22.30
N VAL A 15 12.23 -12.23 -21.79
CA VAL A 15 12.93 -11.40 -20.81
C VAL A 15 12.79 -11.98 -19.39
N LYS A 16 11.65 -12.63 -19.09
CA LYS A 16 11.39 -13.32 -17.83
C LYS A 16 10.41 -14.46 -18.05
N LEU A 17 10.68 -15.61 -17.44
CA LEU A 17 9.83 -16.79 -17.53
C LEU A 17 9.52 -17.32 -16.12
N LYS A 18 8.23 -17.47 -15.77
CA LYS A 18 7.79 -18.11 -14.53
C LYS A 18 6.94 -19.33 -14.91
N ILE A 19 7.34 -20.53 -14.46
CA ILE A 19 6.61 -21.77 -14.69
C ILE A 19 6.33 -22.39 -13.33
N GLU A 20 5.06 -22.58 -13.00
CA GLU A 20 4.61 -23.21 -11.76
C GLU A 20 3.86 -24.50 -12.08
N ASN A 21 4.08 -25.54 -11.27
CA ASN A 21 3.38 -26.81 -11.39
C ASN A 21 2.12 -26.77 -10.51
N MET A 22 0.97 -26.51 -11.14
CA MET A 22 -0.31 -26.46 -10.43
C MET A 22 -0.70 -27.78 -9.75
N GLN A 23 -0.16 -28.93 -10.18
CA GLN A 23 -0.40 -30.22 -9.51
C GLN A 23 0.35 -30.31 -8.18
N GLU A 24 1.55 -29.73 -8.06
CA GLU A 24 2.27 -29.67 -6.79
C GLU A 24 1.60 -28.73 -5.79
N GLN A 25 1.07 -27.60 -6.25
CA GLN A 25 0.25 -26.73 -5.40
C GLN A 25 -1.00 -27.44 -4.86
N HIS A 26 -1.68 -28.20 -5.71
CA HIS A 26 -2.86 -28.97 -5.31
C HIS A 26 -2.51 -30.09 -4.31
N ASN A 27 -1.40 -30.77 -4.49
CA ASN A 27 -0.93 -31.84 -3.59
C ASN A 27 -0.45 -31.30 -2.24
N SER A 28 0.20 -30.13 -2.19
CA SER A 28 0.62 -29.51 -0.93
C SER A 28 -0.58 -29.05 -0.07
N ILE A 29 -1.69 -28.67 -0.69
CA ILE A 29 -2.94 -28.37 0.01
C ILE A 29 -3.60 -29.65 0.57
N ILE A 30 -3.50 -30.78 -0.15
CA ILE A 30 -4.06 -32.07 0.29
C ILE A 30 -3.19 -32.66 1.42
N GLU A 31 -1.87 -32.59 1.34
CA GLU A 31 -0.96 -33.11 2.37
C GLU A 31 -1.02 -32.31 3.69
N SER A 32 -1.27 -31.01 3.65
CA SER A 32 -1.47 -30.19 4.85
C SER A 32 -2.77 -30.53 5.61
N ASN A 33 -3.71 -31.25 4.99
CA ASN A 33 -4.97 -31.68 5.59
C ASN A 33 -4.98 -33.17 6.03
N ALA A 34 -3.87 -33.90 5.92
CA ALA A 34 -3.82 -35.35 6.15
C ALA A 34 -3.58 -35.82 7.60
N ASP A 35 -3.36 -34.91 8.57
CA ASP A 35 -3.08 -35.24 9.96
C ASP A 35 -4.22 -34.91 10.96
N ILE A 36 -5.48 -35.21 10.57
CA ILE A 36 -6.60 -35.20 11.53
C ILE A 36 -7.13 -36.62 11.69
N PRO A 37 -7.12 -37.22 12.90
CA PRO A 37 -7.66 -38.56 13.14
C PRO A 37 -9.15 -38.58 12.85
N ALA A 38 -9.62 -39.62 12.14
CA ALA A 38 -11.00 -39.85 11.78
C ALA A 38 -11.90 -40.02 13.03
N GLY A 39 -12.37 -38.92 13.58
CA GLY A 39 -13.49 -38.85 14.50
C GLY A 39 -14.76 -38.53 13.70
N LYS A 40 -15.87 -39.26 13.97
CA LYS A 40 -17.16 -39.20 13.31
C LYS A 40 -17.54 -37.79 12.88
N ALA A 41 -17.56 -37.55 11.57
CA ALA A 41 -18.04 -36.31 11.00
C ALA A 41 -19.55 -36.19 11.24
N THR A 42 -19.94 -35.37 12.20
CA THR A 42 -21.21 -34.66 12.14
C THR A 42 -21.09 -33.68 10.96
N PRO A 43 -22.12 -33.53 10.09
CA PRO A 43 -22.07 -32.54 9.04
C PRO A 43 -21.96 -31.16 9.70
N VAL A 44 -20.78 -30.55 9.63
CA VAL A 44 -20.61 -29.15 9.98
C VAL A 44 -21.30 -28.40 8.84
N VAL A 45 -22.50 -27.93 9.09
CA VAL A 45 -23.14 -26.87 8.31
C VAL A 45 -22.14 -25.73 8.32
N PRO A 46 -21.67 -25.21 7.18
CA PRO A 46 -20.83 -24.03 7.16
C PRO A 46 -21.59 -22.95 7.92
N GLN A 47 -21.07 -22.53 9.07
CA GLN A 47 -21.57 -21.30 9.69
C GLN A 47 -21.30 -20.22 8.68
N GLN A 48 -22.34 -19.76 7.98
CA GLN A 48 -22.27 -18.50 7.27
C GLN A 48 -21.89 -17.47 8.32
N LYS A 49 -20.63 -17.00 8.28
CA LYS A 49 -20.25 -15.80 9.02
C LYS A 49 -21.24 -14.74 8.58
N GLU A 50 -21.94 -14.12 9.54
CA GLU A 50 -22.78 -12.96 9.23
C GLU A 50 -21.92 -11.96 8.43
N ALA A 51 -22.48 -11.46 7.32
CA ALA A 51 -21.79 -10.51 6.48
C ALA A 51 -21.52 -9.24 7.31
N LYS A 52 -20.28 -8.75 7.27
CA LYS A 52 -19.92 -7.47 7.89
C LYS A 52 -20.71 -6.34 7.20
N GLU A 53 -21.11 -5.32 7.93
CA GLU A 53 -21.86 -4.20 7.32
C GLU A 53 -21.00 -3.45 6.31
N VAL A 54 -19.81 -3.00 6.74
CA VAL A 54 -18.80 -2.32 5.90
C VAL A 54 -17.45 -2.99 6.09
N ALA A 55 -16.74 -3.26 5.01
CA ALA A 55 -15.34 -3.70 5.04
C ALA A 55 -14.45 -2.69 4.33
N ILE A 56 -13.25 -2.49 4.88
CA ILE A 56 -12.22 -1.64 4.28
C ILE A 56 -11.12 -2.52 3.69
N ILE A 57 -10.82 -2.31 2.41
CA ILE A 57 -9.77 -3.01 1.67
C ILE A 57 -8.71 -2.00 1.25
N SER A 58 -7.49 -2.18 1.67
CA SER A 58 -6.36 -1.34 1.29
C SER A 58 -5.46 -2.04 0.28
N VAL A 59 -4.73 -1.29 -0.52
CA VAL A 59 -3.62 -1.80 -1.34
C VAL A 59 -2.32 -1.24 -0.79
N ALA A 60 -1.39 -2.13 -0.43
CA ALA A 60 -0.10 -1.71 0.11
C ALA A 60 1.02 -2.73 -0.17
N ALA A 61 2.27 -2.26 -0.14
CA ALA A 61 3.48 -3.07 -0.17
C ALA A 61 4.29 -2.83 1.10
N GLY A 62 4.90 -3.89 1.64
CA GLY A 62 5.63 -3.86 2.90
C GLY A 62 4.80 -4.43 4.06
N ASP A 63 5.42 -5.33 4.83
CA ASP A 63 4.71 -6.02 5.92
C ASP A 63 4.33 -5.04 7.04
N GLY A 64 5.20 -4.05 7.34
CA GLY A 64 4.90 -3.04 8.35
C GLY A 64 3.71 -2.15 7.97
N ILE A 65 3.62 -1.73 6.70
CA ILE A 65 2.44 -0.97 6.22
C ILE A 65 1.16 -1.80 6.27
N LYS A 66 1.26 -3.10 5.93
CA LYS A 66 0.12 -4.00 6.03
C LYS A 66 -0.39 -4.10 7.45
N ASP A 67 0.53 -4.26 8.41
CA ASP A 67 0.17 -4.35 9.84
C ASP A 67 -0.50 -3.05 10.30
N MET A 68 0.02 -1.88 9.92
CA MET A 68 -0.60 -0.58 10.22
C MET A 68 -2.04 -0.49 9.72
N PHE A 69 -2.31 -0.86 8.45
CA PHE A 69 -3.68 -0.83 7.92
C PHE A 69 -4.61 -1.79 8.67
N LEU A 70 -4.13 -2.99 9.04
CA LEU A 70 -4.93 -3.95 9.80
C LEU A 70 -5.23 -3.48 11.23
N GLU A 71 -4.34 -2.72 11.85
CA GLU A 71 -4.56 -2.08 13.16
C GLU A 71 -5.56 -0.92 13.07
N LEU A 72 -5.66 -0.26 11.91
CA LEU A 72 -6.55 0.87 11.63
C LEU A 72 -7.85 0.45 10.91
N HIS A 73 -8.56 -0.55 11.44
CA HIS A 73 -9.87 -1.00 10.94
C HIS A 73 -9.92 -1.60 9.52
N CYS A 74 -8.80 -1.70 8.81
CA CYS A 74 -8.76 -2.35 7.51
C CYS A 74 -8.96 -3.87 7.65
N ASP A 75 -9.83 -4.45 6.84
CA ASP A 75 -10.17 -5.88 6.91
C ASP A 75 -9.25 -6.75 6.07
N TYR A 76 -8.73 -6.18 5.00
CA TYR A 76 -7.86 -6.89 4.07
C TYR A 76 -6.88 -5.93 3.38
N VAL A 77 -5.64 -6.38 3.22
CA VAL A 77 -4.63 -5.64 2.47
C VAL A 77 -4.18 -6.44 1.27
N VAL A 78 -4.52 -5.96 0.08
CA VAL A 78 -4.06 -6.50 -1.19
C VAL A 78 -2.59 -6.12 -1.39
N SER A 79 -1.74 -7.10 -1.62
CA SER A 79 -0.32 -6.84 -1.89
C SER A 79 -0.15 -6.14 -3.23
N GLY A 80 0.39 -4.93 -3.21
CA GLY A 80 0.62 -4.15 -4.40
C GLY A 80 1.19 -2.77 -4.09
N GLY A 81 1.66 -2.07 -5.11
CA GLY A 81 2.26 -0.74 -4.95
C GLY A 81 3.10 -0.35 -6.15
N GLN A 82 4.16 0.42 -5.94
CA GLN A 82 4.98 1.05 -6.99
C GLN A 82 5.58 0.07 -8.02
N THR A 83 5.96 -1.13 -7.57
CA THR A 83 6.65 -2.11 -8.43
C THR A 83 5.75 -3.23 -8.94
N MET A 84 4.58 -3.41 -8.36
CA MET A 84 3.62 -4.46 -8.72
C MET A 84 2.19 -4.00 -8.46
N ASN A 85 1.51 -3.59 -9.53
CA ASN A 85 0.10 -3.22 -9.43
C ASN A 85 -0.76 -4.48 -9.41
N PRO A 86 -1.70 -4.62 -8.46
CA PRO A 86 -2.66 -5.71 -8.46
C PRO A 86 -3.59 -5.58 -9.67
N SER A 87 -4.10 -6.70 -10.16
CA SER A 87 -5.14 -6.70 -11.17
C SER A 87 -6.52 -6.36 -10.56
N ALA A 88 -7.48 -5.98 -11.41
CA ALA A 88 -8.86 -5.80 -10.94
C ALA A 88 -9.42 -7.10 -10.33
N GLU A 89 -9.03 -8.27 -10.85
CA GLU A 89 -9.45 -9.58 -10.33
C GLU A 89 -8.91 -9.85 -8.93
N ASP A 90 -7.66 -9.45 -8.63
CA ASP A 90 -7.09 -9.58 -7.27
C ASP A 90 -7.89 -8.76 -6.25
N ILE A 91 -8.30 -7.55 -6.63
CA ILE A 91 -9.13 -6.67 -5.79
C ILE A 91 -10.55 -7.26 -5.64
N VAL A 92 -11.16 -7.72 -6.73
CA VAL A 92 -12.48 -8.38 -6.71
C VAL A 92 -12.47 -9.59 -5.79
N GLN A 93 -11.43 -10.42 -5.85
CA GLN A 93 -11.32 -11.59 -5.00
C GLN A 93 -11.19 -11.19 -3.53
N ALA A 94 -10.37 -10.18 -3.22
CA ALA A 94 -10.22 -9.66 -1.86
C ALA A 94 -11.56 -9.15 -1.29
N ILE A 95 -12.37 -8.43 -2.09
CA ILE A 95 -13.69 -7.94 -1.70
C ILE A 95 -14.64 -9.11 -1.40
N ARG A 96 -14.66 -10.13 -2.25
CA ARG A 96 -15.49 -11.33 -2.03
C ARG A 96 -15.08 -12.10 -0.77
N ASP A 97 -13.78 -12.18 -0.50
CA ASP A 97 -13.24 -12.93 0.65
C ASP A 97 -13.61 -12.30 2.00
N VAL A 98 -13.77 -10.98 2.07
CA VAL A 98 -14.17 -10.29 3.31
C VAL A 98 -15.66 -10.44 3.64
N ASN A 99 -16.50 -10.83 2.70
CA ASN A 99 -17.93 -11.09 2.89
C ASN A 99 -18.67 -9.95 3.62
N ALA A 100 -18.71 -8.76 3.00
CA ALA A 100 -19.38 -7.58 3.51
C ALA A 100 -20.55 -7.15 2.61
N LYS A 101 -21.46 -6.32 3.13
CA LYS A 101 -22.54 -5.70 2.35
C LYS A 101 -22.04 -4.51 1.55
N HIS A 102 -21.13 -3.74 2.14
CA HIS A 102 -20.48 -2.60 1.54
C HIS A 102 -18.97 -2.76 1.64
N ALA A 103 -18.23 -2.33 0.63
CA ALA A 103 -16.78 -2.35 0.62
C ALA A 103 -16.22 -0.97 0.31
N ILE A 104 -15.23 -0.51 1.07
CA ILE A 104 -14.47 0.71 0.80
C ILE A 104 -13.07 0.28 0.35
N ILE A 105 -12.62 0.79 -0.80
CA ILE A 105 -11.29 0.50 -1.33
C ILE A 105 -10.39 1.72 -1.18
N LEU A 106 -9.19 1.51 -0.63
CA LEU A 106 -8.09 2.48 -0.52
C LEU A 106 -6.94 2.05 -1.44
N PRO A 107 -6.83 2.58 -2.66
CA PRO A 107 -5.82 2.18 -3.64
C PRO A 107 -4.39 2.58 -3.26
N ASN A 108 -4.20 3.70 -2.57
CA ASN A 108 -2.92 4.25 -2.06
C ASN A 108 -1.84 4.46 -3.13
N ASN A 109 -2.24 4.45 -4.38
CA ASN A 109 -1.37 4.69 -5.51
C ASN A 109 -2.20 5.20 -6.70
N SER A 110 -1.75 6.27 -7.34
CA SER A 110 -2.46 6.86 -8.49
C SER A 110 -2.69 5.88 -9.64
N ASN A 111 -1.76 4.93 -9.84
CA ASN A 111 -1.86 3.93 -10.91
C ASN A 111 -2.90 2.85 -10.59
N ILE A 112 -3.28 2.68 -9.32
CA ILE A 112 -4.21 1.64 -8.87
C ILE A 112 -5.65 2.17 -8.78
N VAL A 113 -5.84 3.48 -8.68
CA VAL A 113 -7.19 4.09 -8.56
C VAL A 113 -8.13 3.61 -9.68
N MET A 114 -7.68 3.63 -10.93
CA MET A 114 -8.51 3.14 -12.05
C MET A 114 -8.81 1.64 -11.97
N THR A 115 -7.86 0.84 -11.50
CA THR A 115 -8.03 -0.60 -11.31
C THR A 115 -9.06 -0.89 -10.20
N ALA A 116 -9.01 -0.13 -9.11
CA ALA A 116 -10.00 -0.20 -8.03
C ALA A 116 -11.41 0.18 -8.51
N GLN A 117 -11.53 1.23 -9.32
CA GLN A 117 -12.80 1.62 -9.94
C GLN A 117 -13.33 0.54 -10.90
N GLN A 118 -12.45 -0.13 -11.64
CA GLN A 118 -12.82 -1.27 -12.47
C GLN A 118 -13.34 -2.44 -11.64
N ALA A 119 -12.70 -2.76 -10.51
CA ALA A 119 -13.17 -3.79 -9.59
C ALA A 119 -14.57 -3.44 -9.02
N ALA A 120 -14.82 -2.19 -8.70
CA ALA A 120 -16.13 -1.72 -8.24
C ALA A 120 -17.22 -1.91 -9.31
N ILE A 121 -16.93 -1.60 -10.59
CA ILE A 121 -17.87 -1.82 -11.71
C ILE A 121 -18.15 -3.32 -11.90
N ILE A 122 -17.15 -4.19 -11.78
CA ILE A 122 -17.33 -5.66 -11.92
C ILE A 122 -18.30 -6.20 -10.86
N LEU A 123 -18.31 -5.60 -9.68
CA LEU A 123 -19.10 -6.04 -8.53
C LEU A 123 -20.41 -5.26 -8.33
N GLU A 124 -20.77 -4.32 -9.22
CA GLU A 124 -21.90 -3.39 -9.04
C GLU A 124 -23.25 -4.09 -8.78
N ASP A 125 -23.46 -5.28 -9.34
CA ASP A 125 -24.66 -6.10 -9.13
C ASP A 125 -24.57 -7.02 -7.89
N GLU A 126 -23.41 -7.15 -7.26
CA GLU A 126 -23.17 -8.07 -6.16
C GLU A 126 -23.01 -7.36 -4.80
N ILE A 127 -22.19 -6.31 -4.74
CA ILE A 127 -21.78 -5.60 -3.53
C ILE A 127 -21.68 -4.11 -3.84
N ASP A 128 -22.16 -3.25 -2.93
CA ASP A 128 -21.91 -1.81 -3.04
C ASP A 128 -20.44 -1.50 -2.70
N VAL A 129 -19.66 -1.15 -3.73
CA VAL A 129 -18.23 -0.90 -3.62
C VAL A 129 -17.93 0.58 -3.85
N GLN A 130 -17.34 1.22 -2.84
CA GLN A 130 -16.94 2.62 -2.88
C GLN A 130 -15.41 2.74 -2.94
N VAL A 131 -14.88 3.62 -3.79
CA VAL A 131 -13.44 3.86 -3.92
C VAL A 131 -13.11 5.25 -3.38
N ILE A 132 -12.35 5.30 -2.28
CA ILE A 132 -11.72 6.54 -1.82
C ILE A 132 -10.42 6.71 -2.61
N PRO A 133 -10.26 7.74 -3.45
CA PRO A 133 -9.16 7.80 -4.42
C PRO A 133 -7.83 8.22 -3.79
N SER A 134 -7.42 7.54 -2.71
CA SER A 134 -6.11 7.72 -2.07
C SER A 134 -4.99 7.41 -3.07
N LYS A 135 -4.01 8.30 -3.17
CA LYS A 135 -2.91 8.22 -4.14
C LYS A 135 -1.59 7.88 -3.50
N THR A 136 -1.55 7.85 -2.15
CA THR A 136 -0.36 7.62 -1.34
C THR A 136 -0.73 6.82 -0.09
N ILE A 137 0.27 6.17 0.53
CA ILE A 137 0.07 5.42 1.78
C ILE A 137 -0.41 6.33 2.91
N PRO A 138 0.19 7.51 3.18
CA PRO A 138 -0.31 8.41 4.23
C PRO A 138 -1.78 8.81 4.02
N GLN A 139 -2.20 9.13 2.80
CA GLN A 139 -3.60 9.40 2.50
C GLN A 139 -4.53 8.25 2.88
N GLY A 140 -4.12 7.00 2.60
CA GLY A 140 -4.90 5.83 2.97
C GLY A 140 -4.96 5.60 4.47
N LEU A 141 -3.88 5.84 5.18
CA LEU A 141 -3.83 5.73 6.64
C LEU A 141 -4.74 6.77 7.31
N SER A 142 -4.63 8.04 6.90
CA SER A 142 -5.50 9.12 7.38
C SER A 142 -6.98 8.80 7.12
N ALA A 143 -7.32 8.30 5.92
CA ALA A 143 -8.67 7.85 5.62
C ALA A 143 -9.14 6.73 6.56
N CYS A 144 -8.28 5.75 6.91
CA CYS A 144 -8.62 4.69 7.86
C CYS A 144 -8.86 5.23 9.27
N ILE A 145 -8.07 6.20 9.72
CA ILE A 145 -8.22 6.83 11.04
C ILE A 145 -9.58 7.52 11.17
N MET A 146 -10.06 8.14 10.09
CA MET A 146 -11.35 8.85 10.08
C MET A 146 -12.57 7.93 10.01
N TYR A 147 -12.38 6.64 9.72
CA TYR A 147 -13.49 5.69 9.67
C TYR A 147 -14.10 5.45 11.04
N ASN A 148 -15.41 5.67 11.14
CA ASN A 148 -16.20 5.44 12.37
C ASN A 148 -17.35 4.45 12.09
N PRO A 149 -17.34 3.24 12.66
CA PRO A 149 -18.38 2.25 12.43
C PRO A 149 -19.76 2.63 12.99
N GLU A 150 -19.86 3.67 13.83
CA GLU A 150 -21.09 4.11 14.46
C GLU A 150 -21.88 5.13 13.62
N VAL A 151 -21.28 5.67 12.55
CA VAL A 151 -21.95 6.62 11.65
C VAL A 151 -22.32 5.97 10.31
N SER A 152 -23.11 6.65 9.49
CA SER A 152 -23.55 6.13 8.20
C SER A 152 -22.38 5.99 7.21
N LEU A 153 -22.51 5.08 6.22
CA LEU A 153 -21.54 4.93 5.13
C LEU A 153 -21.30 6.27 4.42
N THR A 154 -22.35 7.05 4.19
CA THR A 154 -22.24 8.35 3.49
C THR A 154 -21.40 9.36 4.28
N GLU A 155 -21.56 9.41 5.60
CA GLU A 155 -20.74 10.26 6.48
C GLU A 155 -19.29 9.78 6.48
N ASN A 156 -19.05 8.48 6.64
CA ASN A 156 -17.70 7.91 6.55
C ASN A 156 -17.01 8.26 5.22
N LEU A 157 -17.71 8.12 4.10
CA LEU A 157 -17.13 8.45 2.79
C LEU A 157 -16.79 9.94 2.67
N ALA A 158 -17.59 10.83 3.27
CA ALA A 158 -17.28 12.26 3.28
C ALA A 158 -16.03 12.56 4.12
N GLU A 159 -15.98 12.08 5.36
CA GLU A 159 -14.85 12.29 6.29
C GLU A 159 -13.54 11.70 5.72
N MET A 160 -13.61 10.48 5.17
CA MET A 160 -12.45 9.82 4.56
C MET A 160 -11.94 10.57 3.31
N ASN A 161 -12.84 11.14 2.48
CA ASN A 161 -12.45 11.95 1.34
C ASN A 161 -11.85 13.29 1.75
N ASP A 162 -12.37 13.92 2.79
CA ASP A 162 -11.82 15.16 3.34
C ASP A 162 -10.43 14.91 3.94
N ALA A 163 -10.25 13.79 4.66
CA ALA A 163 -8.96 13.40 5.20
C ALA A 163 -7.88 13.27 4.12
N ILE A 164 -8.13 12.53 3.03
CA ILE A 164 -7.12 12.38 1.97
C ILE A 164 -6.78 13.70 1.26
N ALA A 165 -7.65 14.69 1.31
CA ALA A 165 -7.42 16.00 0.69
C ALA A 165 -6.46 16.88 1.51
N ASN A 166 -6.36 16.65 2.82
CA ASN A 166 -5.55 17.43 3.75
C ASN A 166 -4.13 16.89 3.93
N VAL A 167 -3.87 15.64 3.54
CA VAL A 167 -2.54 15.01 3.67
C VAL A 167 -1.61 15.42 2.55
N LYS A 168 -0.55 16.12 2.87
CA LYS A 168 0.62 16.33 1.99
C LYS A 168 1.54 15.12 2.11
N THR A 169 2.11 14.66 0.99
CA THR A 169 2.95 13.45 0.99
C THR A 169 4.35 13.73 0.50
N GLY A 170 5.33 13.28 1.28
CA GLY A 170 6.74 13.24 0.91
C GLY A 170 7.25 11.83 0.71
N GLN A 171 8.28 11.69 -0.10
CA GLN A 171 8.93 10.41 -0.36
C GLN A 171 10.43 10.60 -0.52
N VAL A 172 11.21 9.70 0.07
CA VAL A 172 12.65 9.61 -0.14
C VAL A 172 12.99 8.25 -0.71
N THR A 173 13.57 8.23 -1.90
CA THR A 173 14.02 7.01 -2.57
C THR A 173 15.39 7.24 -3.20
N PHE A 174 15.99 6.23 -3.77
CA PHE A 174 17.32 6.33 -4.38
C PHE A 174 17.31 5.95 -5.86
N ALA A 175 18.21 6.54 -6.63
CA ALA A 175 18.40 6.23 -8.03
C ALA A 175 19.24 4.94 -8.18
N ILE A 176 18.68 3.90 -8.80
CA ILE A 176 19.37 2.63 -9.04
C ILE A 176 20.43 2.77 -10.16
N LYS A 177 20.20 3.71 -11.08
CA LYS A 177 21.08 3.98 -12.24
C LYS A 177 21.09 5.47 -12.56
N ASP A 178 22.11 5.90 -13.31
CA ASP A 178 22.12 7.25 -13.88
C ASP A 178 20.84 7.43 -14.72
N THR A 179 20.14 8.51 -14.48
CA THR A 179 18.89 8.84 -15.16
C THR A 179 18.80 10.34 -15.39
N ASN A 180 18.01 10.75 -16.37
CA ASN A 180 17.64 12.14 -16.57
C ASN A 180 16.11 12.24 -16.42
N ILE A 181 15.67 13.06 -15.49
CA ILE A 181 14.24 13.31 -15.24
C ILE A 181 14.04 14.81 -15.37
N ASP A 182 13.15 15.22 -16.29
CA ASP A 182 12.81 16.62 -16.56
C ASP A 182 14.02 17.53 -16.83
N GLY A 183 15.06 16.97 -17.47
CA GLY A 183 16.29 17.70 -17.82
C GLY A 183 17.35 17.73 -16.72
N VAL A 184 17.11 17.07 -15.59
CA VAL A 184 18.03 16.95 -14.48
C VAL A 184 18.76 15.62 -14.51
N ASP A 185 20.10 15.66 -14.48
CA ASP A 185 20.95 14.47 -14.43
C ASP A 185 21.10 14.00 -12.99
N ILE A 186 20.47 12.86 -12.67
CA ILE A 186 20.54 12.19 -11.37
C ILE A 186 21.49 11.01 -11.48
N LYS A 187 22.49 10.95 -10.62
CA LYS A 187 23.48 9.87 -10.60
C LYS A 187 23.00 8.67 -9.80
N ALA A 188 23.41 7.49 -10.19
CA ALA A 188 23.18 6.28 -9.42
C ALA A 188 23.64 6.46 -7.96
N ASN A 189 22.89 5.90 -7.02
CA ASN A 189 23.07 5.99 -5.58
C ASN A 189 22.87 7.41 -4.97
N GLN A 190 22.36 8.37 -5.72
CA GLN A 190 21.83 9.59 -5.11
C GLN A 190 20.42 9.34 -4.59
N TYR A 191 20.10 9.97 -3.47
CA TYR A 191 18.76 9.97 -2.90
C TYR A 191 17.97 11.13 -3.46
N MET A 192 16.71 10.88 -3.75
CA MET A 192 15.77 11.85 -4.29
C MET A 192 14.74 12.21 -3.23
N ALA A 193 14.56 13.49 -2.99
CA ALA A 193 13.47 14.06 -2.22
C ALA A 193 12.30 14.36 -3.15
N LEU A 194 11.13 13.83 -2.85
CA LEU A 194 9.91 14.08 -3.60
C LEU A 194 8.86 14.71 -2.68
N CYS A 195 8.34 15.85 -3.07
CA CYS A 195 7.19 16.51 -2.44
C CYS A 195 6.02 16.47 -3.41
N GLU A 196 4.88 15.90 -3.01
CA GLU A 196 3.68 15.78 -3.87
C GLU A 196 3.97 15.21 -5.28
N LYS A 197 4.94 14.29 -5.39
CA LYS A 197 5.44 13.61 -6.61
C LYS A 197 6.44 14.42 -7.46
N GLU A 198 6.71 15.66 -7.13
CA GLU A 198 7.76 16.44 -7.78
C GLU A 198 9.10 16.18 -7.09
N ILE A 199 10.17 15.98 -7.88
CA ILE A 199 11.52 15.85 -7.34
C ILE A 199 12.01 17.24 -6.97
N THR A 200 12.20 17.48 -5.68
CA THR A 200 12.62 18.79 -5.15
C THR A 200 14.12 18.86 -4.92
N ALA A 201 14.75 17.72 -4.61
CA ALA A 201 16.21 17.65 -4.42
C ALA A 201 16.75 16.25 -4.74
N TRP A 202 18.07 16.18 -5.02
CA TRP A 202 18.84 14.95 -5.18
C TRP A 202 20.20 15.12 -4.51
N VAL A 203 20.44 14.33 -3.49
CA VAL A 203 21.57 14.50 -2.57
C VAL A 203 22.23 13.15 -2.27
N PRO A 204 23.49 13.12 -1.79
CA PRO A 204 24.20 11.87 -1.51
C PRO A 204 23.66 11.08 -0.33
N SER A 205 23.00 11.73 0.61
CA SER A 205 22.53 11.14 1.88
C SER A 205 21.00 11.05 1.90
N LYS A 206 20.45 9.93 2.44
CA LYS A 206 19.02 9.78 2.62
C LYS A 206 18.47 10.72 3.70
N ILE A 207 19.27 11.06 4.70
CA ILE A 207 18.87 12.03 5.75
C ILE A 207 18.84 13.45 5.18
N ASP A 208 19.79 13.83 4.33
CA ASP A 208 19.71 15.13 3.67
C ASP A 208 18.48 15.21 2.75
N ALA A 209 18.17 14.12 2.02
CA ALA A 209 16.93 14.06 1.23
C ALA A 209 15.68 14.15 2.10
N LEU A 210 15.67 13.53 3.28
CA LEU A 210 14.57 13.65 4.24
C LEU A 210 14.40 15.09 4.73
N LYS A 211 15.49 15.75 5.11
CA LYS A 211 15.48 17.17 5.54
C LYS A 211 14.93 18.09 4.44
N GLU A 212 15.35 17.87 3.18
CA GLU A 212 14.81 18.61 2.04
C GLU A 212 13.30 18.35 1.83
N THR A 213 12.86 17.09 2.02
CA THR A 213 11.45 16.73 1.92
C THR A 213 10.62 17.40 3.03
N LEU A 214 11.11 17.38 4.28
CA LEU A 214 10.46 18.03 5.42
C LEU A 214 10.34 19.54 5.18
N ASN A 215 11.43 20.20 4.80
CA ASN A 215 11.44 21.65 4.51
C ASN A 215 10.50 22.05 3.37
N GLY A 216 10.22 21.13 2.44
CA GLY A 216 9.32 21.38 1.31
C GLY A 216 7.85 21.13 1.59
N LEU A 217 7.52 20.39 2.68
CA LEU A 217 6.14 19.99 2.98
C LEU A 217 5.57 20.61 4.23
N VAL A 218 6.40 20.74 5.27
CA VAL A 218 5.96 21.22 6.58
C VAL A 218 5.89 22.75 6.57
N ASP A 219 4.76 23.29 6.98
CA ASP A 219 4.50 24.72 7.12
C ASP A 219 3.92 25.05 8.51
N GLU A 220 3.53 26.31 8.71
CA GLU A 220 3.03 26.80 10.00
C GLU A 220 1.69 26.19 10.43
N ASP A 221 0.94 25.59 9.47
CA ASP A 221 -0.36 24.96 9.70
C ASP A 221 -0.24 23.45 9.90
N SER A 222 0.97 22.88 9.81
CA SER A 222 1.21 21.44 9.93
C SER A 222 1.27 21.04 11.40
N GLU A 223 0.40 20.13 11.84
CA GLU A 223 0.29 19.68 13.23
C GLU A 223 0.91 18.30 13.46
N ILE A 224 0.81 17.40 12.49
CA ILE A 224 1.25 16.00 12.60
C ILE A 224 2.14 15.61 11.41
N ILE A 225 3.27 14.99 11.72
CA ILE A 225 4.17 14.37 10.75
C ILE A 225 4.23 12.88 11.02
N THR A 226 3.70 12.05 10.10
CA THR A 226 3.89 10.60 10.13
C THR A 226 5.09 10.23 9.27
N LEU A 227 6.16 9.73 9.88
CA LEU A 227 7.38 9.27 9.22
C LEU A 227 7.42 7.74 9.16
N ILE A 228 7.19 7.17 7.98
CA ILE A 228 7.26 5.73 7.73
C ILE A 228 8.62 5.42 7.14
N TYR A 229 9.46 4.64 7.85
CA TYR A 229 10.80 4.33 7.38
C TYR A 229 10.92 2.92 6.80
N GLY A 230 11.87 2.75 5.87
CA GLY A 230 12.12 1.53 5.14
C GLY A 230 13.12 0.59 5.83
N GLU A 231 13.23 -0.64 5.32
CA GLU A 231 14.06 -1.71 5.88
C GLU A 231 15.56 -1.41 5.93
N TYR A 232 16.04 -0.44 5.14
CA TYR A 232 17.45 -0.05 5.09
C TYR A 232 17.74 1.25 5.86
N VAL A 233 16.84 1.70 6.72
CA VAL A 233 17.03 2.84 7.61
C VAL A 233 17.46 2.33 8.98
N THR A 234 18.52 2.92 9.54
CA THR A 234 19.04 2.52 10.85
C THR A 234 18.36 3.29 11.98
N ALA A 235 18.45 2.77 13.20
CA ALA A 235 17.90 3.45 14.38
C ALA A 235 18.56 4.83 14.62
N GLU A 236 19.85 4.98 14.29
CA GLU A 236 20.56 6.25 14.39
C GLU A 236 20.01 7.28 13.40
N GLU A 237 19.65 6.86 12.19
CA GLU A 237 19.04 7.73 11.18
C GLU A 237 17.61 8.14 11.56
N VAL A 238 16.85 7.25 12.21
CA VAL A 238 15.52 7.61 12.77
C VAL A 238 15.70 8.66 13.88
N ALA A 239 16.63 8.44 14.83
CA ALA A 239 16.91 9.39 15.90
C ALA A 239 17.41 10.76 15.38
N GLU A 240 18.18 10.78 14.27
CA GLU A 240 18.58 12.03 13.61
C GLU A 240 17.37 12.75 13.00
N ALA A 241 16.42 12.00 12.41
CA ALA A 241 15.19 12.56 11.87
C ALA A 241 14.32 13.17 12.98
N GLU A 242 14.13 12.45 14.09
CA GLU A 242 13.41 12.92 15.29
C GLU A 242 14.00 14.22 15.82
N THR A 243 15.31 14.24 16.04
CA THR A 243 16.02 15.44 16.50
C THR A 243 15.83 16.61 15.54
N TYR A 244 15.91 16.36 14.23
CA TYR A 244 15.74 17.41 13.24
C TYR A 244 14.33 18.01 13.26
N VAL A 245 13.30 17.18 13.38
CA VAL A 245 11.90 17.67 13.46
C VAL A 245 11.70 18.48 14.74
N GLU A 246 12.13 17.97 15.89
CA GLU A 246 12.03 18.67 17.18
C GLU A 246 12.72 20.04 17.20
N GLU A 247 13.84 20.19 16.47
CA GLU A 247 14.60 21.44 16.42
C GLU A 247 14.03 22.48 15.43
N HIS A 248 13.28 22.06 14.41
CA HIS A 248 12.94 22.93 13.27
C HIS A 248 11.44 23.13 13.05
N PHE A 249 10.58 22.26 13.59
CA PHE A 249 9.15 22.32 13.35
C PHE A 249 8.35 22.22 14.66
N ASP A 250 7.20 22.87 14.70
CA ASP A 250 6.24 22.81 15.82
C ASP A 250 5.12 21.82 15.46
N ALA A 251 5.50 20.58 15.16
CA ALA A 251 4.60 19.50 14.77
C ALA A 251 4.94 18.22 15.53
N GLU A 252 3.92 17.41 15.85
CA GLU A 252 4.11 16.11 16.49
C GLU A 252 4.64 15.10 15.46
N LEU A 253 5.71 14.37 15.78
CA LEU A 253 6.31 13.37 14.92
C LEU A 253 5.96 11.96 15.40
N GLU A 254 5.36 11.17 14.51
CA GLU A 254 5.16 9.73 14.68
C GLU A 254 6.06 8.94 13.73
N CYS A 255 6.96 8.10 14.29
CA CYS A 255 7.88 7.27 13.52
C CYS A 255 7.40 5.81 13.50
N VAL A 256 7.26 5.21 12.30
CA VAL A 256 6.75 3.86 12.12
C VAL A 256 7.66 3.02 11.20
N ASP A 257 7.97 1.79 11.60
CA ASP A 257 8.69 0.82 10.78
C ASP A 257 7.77 0.22 9.70
N GLY A 258 7.80 0.81 8.51
CA GLY A 258 7.01 0.35 7.37
C GLY A 258 7.58 -0.85 6.64
N LYS A 259 8.83 -1.23 6.92
CA LYS A 259 9.58 -2.29 6.19
C LYS A 259 9.46 -2.11 4.68
N LEU A 260 9.60 -0.87 4.24
CA LEU A 260 9.45 -0.49 2.82
C LEU A 260 10.66 -0.98 2.02
N PRO A 261 10.46 -1.73 0.92
CA PRO A 261 11.59 -2.25 0.14
C PRO A 261 12.21 -1.23 -0.83
N VAL A 262 11.48 -0.17 -1.19
CA VAL A 262 11.86 0.79 -2.24
C VAL A 262 12.15 2.18 -1.70
N TYR A 263 11.37 2.62 -0.74
CA TYR A 263 11.51 3.94 -0.13
C TYR A 263 12.34 3.87 1.13
N SER A 264 13.26 4.85 1.30
CA SER A 264 13.89 5.05 2.59
C SER A 264 12.91 5.66 3.58
N PHE A 265 12.13 6.64 3.12
CA PHE A 265 11.10 7.29 3.93
C PHE A 265 9.86 7.60 3.09
N ILE A 266 8.70 7.49 3.71
CA ILE A 266 7.44 8.08 3.25
C ILE A 266 6.92 8.97 4.37
N LEU A 267 6.51 10.18 4.04
CA LEU A 267 6.00 11.15 4.99
C LEU A 267 4.55 11.48 4.66
N GLY A 268 3.73 11.56 5.71
CA GLY A 268 2.44 12.23 5.70
C GLY A 268 2.56 13.49 6.57
N VAL A 269 2.07 14.61 6.08
CA VAL A 269 2.03 15.88 6.83
C VAL A 269 0.60 16.38 6.80
N GLU A 270 0.03 16.58 7.98
CA GLU A 270 -1.33 17.03 8.24
C GLU A 270 -1.36 18.29 9.06
#